data_1ff9e2d308a78fb713a662180346e74f
#
_entry.id   1ff9e2d308a78fb713a662180346e74f
#
_cell.length_a   1.000
_cell.length_b   1.000
_cell.length_c   1.000
_cell.angle_alpha   90.00
_cell.angle_beta   90.00
_cell.angle_gamma   90.00
#
_symmetry.space_group_name_H-M   'P 1'
#
loop_
_entity.id
_entity.type
_entity.pdbx_description
1 polymer ?
#
loop_
_entity_poly.entity_id
_entity_poly.type
_entity_poly.pdbx_seq_one_letter_code
_entity_poly.pdbx_strand_id
1 'polypeptide(L)'
;MAACAFVMLGLPHEAWVRFLWWLVIGFVAVSFLAARLPSIRLPKGLVLSPARYLWLVPLTMLPQAFMQGGTFGPDTSAGLLPIPHVLAYYAIFFGFGAIYFAHEGSSDAVGKHWRWQLALGLLVAFPLGFALSLGWSGPAGYELDSHTRWQLGLLLQSAYPWLMTFGLMGLFWRYCPGESPAIRYLSDSAYWLYLAHLPLIIVVQYLVRDWPLPAPVKFFLI
;
A
#
# COMPACT_ATOMS: atom_id res chain seq x y z
N MET A 1 -22.25 12.44 -6.76
CA MET A 1 -21.20 11.48 -7.13
C MET A 1 -21.22 10.20 -6.31
N ALA A 2 -21.28 10.23 -4.99
CA ALA A 2 -21.45 9.04 -4.16
C ALA A 2 -22.71 8.22 -4.53
N ALA A 3 -23.82 8.87 -4.87
CA ALA A 3 -25.06 8.22 -5.28
C ALA A 3 -24.94 7.41 -6.59
N CYS A 4 -24.09 7.85 -7.54
CA CYS A 4 -23.85 7.11 -8.80
C CYS A 4 -23.01 5.87 -8.59
N ALA A 5 -21.98 5.94 -7.73
CA ALA A 5 -21.19 4.76 -7.34
C ALA A 5 -22.08 3.73 -6.62
N PHE A 6 -23.09 4.19 -5.94
CA PHE A 6 -24.08 3.42 -5.22
C PHE A 6 -24.97 2.57 -6.12
N VAL A 7 -25.52 3.20 -7.15
CA VAL A 7 -26.38 2.54 -8.16
C VAL A 7 -25.57 1.49 -8.92
N MET A 8 -24.26 1.74 -9.15
CA MET A 8 -23.38 0.81 -9.86
C MET A 8 -23.02 -0.44 -9.04
N LEU A 9 -22.95 -0.33 -7.71
CA LEU A 9 -22.62 -1.46 -6.84
C LEU A 9 -23.84 -2.29 -6.43
N GLY A 10 -25.06 -1.85 -6.78
CA GLY A 10 -26.30 -2.57 -6.42
C GLY A 10 -26.53 -2.72 -4.91
N LEU A 11 -25.81 -1.94 -4.10
CA LEU A 11 -25.92 -1.99 -2.66
C LEU A 11 -27.14 -1.19 -2.18
N PRO A 12 -27.94 -1.71 -1.26
CA PRO A 12 -29.07 -0.98 -0.70
C PRO A 12 -28.59 0.27 0.05
N HIS A 13 -29.33 1.36 -0.03
CA HIS A 13 -29.01 2.64 0.62
C HIS A 13 -28.61 2.50 2.09
N GLU A 14 -29.21 1.57 2.80
CA GLU A 14 -28.90 1.26 4.20
C GLU A 14 -27.47 0.73 4.42
N ALA A 15 -26.87 0.08 3.43
CA ALA A 15 -25.51 -0.45 3.55
C ALA A 15 -24.46 0.67 3.67
N TRP A 16 -24.67 1.80 3.00
CA TRP A 16 -23.79 2.97 3.07
C TRP A 16 -23.90 3.72 4.39
N VAL A 17 -25.11 3.87 4.88
CA VAL A 17 -25.32 4.49 6.18
C VAL A 17 -24.61 3.68 7.25
N ARG A 18 -24.71 2.35 7.19
CA ARG A 18 -23.97 1.44 8.08
C ARG A 18 -22.45 1.55 7.88
N PHE A 19 -21.97 1.61 6.64
CA PHE A 19 -20.55 1.80 6.36
C PHE A 19 -20.01 3.11 6.95
N LEU A 20 -20.71 4.22 6.75
CA LEU A 20 -20.34 5.51 7.32
C LEU A 20 -20.34 5.48 8.86
N TRP A 21 -21.31 4.83 9.48
CA TRP A 21 -21.33 4.64 10.93
C TRP A 21 -20.12 3.85 11.43
N TRP A 22 -19.78 2.74 10.76
CA TRP A 22 -18.61 1.94 11.13
C TRP A 22 -17.31 2.72 10.94
N LEU A 23 -17.24 3.55 9.91
CA LEU A 23 -16.07 4.39 9.66
C LEU A 23 -15.93 5.47 10.75
N VAL A 24 -17.02 6.12 11.14
CA VAL A 24 -17.03 7.10 12.25
C VAL A 24 -16.69 6.42 13.58
N ILE A 25 -17.33 5.31 13.89
CA ILE A 25 -17.07 4.55 15.13
C ILE A 25 -15.61 4.08 15.15
N GLY A 26 -15.11 3.54 14.06
CA GLY A 26 -13.70 3.12 13.91
C GLY A 26 -12.73 4.27 14.12
N PHE A 27 -12.99 5.42 13.49
CA PHE A 27 -12.17 6.61 13.66
C PHE A 27 -12.17 7.12 15.10
N VAL A 28 -13.34 7.20 15.74
CA VAL A 28 -13.47 7.61 17.14
C VAL A 28 -12.76 6.62 18.07
N ALA A 29 -12.94 5.32 17.85
CA ALA A 29 -12.28 4.28 18.64
C ALA A 29 -10.76 4.34 18.51
N VAL A 30 -10.24 4.47 17.29
CA VAL A 30 -8.79 4.59 17.02
C VAL A 30 -8.24 5.88 17.63
N SER A 31 -8.95 7.01 17.50
CA SER A 31 -8.53 8.29 18.07
C SER A 31 -8.51 8.24 19.60
N PHE A 32 -9.52 7.64 20.21
CA PHE A 32 -9.58 7.43 21.65
C PHE A 32 -8.48 6.50 22.15
N LEU A 33 -8.23 5.41 21.44
CA LEU A 33 -7.16 4.47 21.77
C LEU A 33 -5.78 5.11 21.61
N ALA A 34 -5.57 5.85 20.53
CA ALA A 34 -4.34 6.60 20.29
C ALA A 34 -4.06 7.65 21.39
N ALA A 35 -5.11 8.32 21.87
CA ALA A 35 -4.99 9.28 22.98
C ALA A 35 -4.66 8.62 24.34
N ARG A 36 -4.98 7.34 24.50
CA ARG A 36 -4.74 6.57 25.73
C ARG A 36 -3.45 5.75 25.71
N LEU A 37 -2.96 5.41 24.51
CA LEU A 37 -1.72 4.67 24.38
C LEU A 37 -0.54 5.60 24.68
N PRO A 38 0.41 5.16 25.55
CA PRO A 38 1.65 5.90 25.73
C PRO A 38 2.34 6.02 24.38
N SER A 39 2.88 7.20 24.09
CA SER A 39 3.65 7.44 22.86
C SER A 39 4.80 6.42 22.79
N ILE A 40 4.67 5.44 21.91
CA ILE A 40 5.73 4.44 21.71
C ILE A 40 6.91 5.17 21.06
N ARG A 41 7.91 5.48 21.86
CA ARG A 41 9.16 6.09 21.38
C ARG A 41 10.17 5.00 21.11
N LEU A 42 10.21 4.54 19.88
CA LEU A 42 11.28 3.64 19.44
C LEU A 42 12.62 4.44 19.34
N PRO A 43 13.75 3.76 19.63
CA PRO A 43 15.06 4.38 19.44
C PRO A 43 15.25 4.88 18.01
N LYS A 44 15.82 6.08 17.84
CA LYS A 44 16.08 6.67 16.52
C LYS A 44 16.82 5.71 15.58
N GLY A 45 17.75 4.93 16.10
CA GLY A 45 18.48 3.92 15.33
C GLY A 45 17.61 2.83 14.70
N LEU A 46 16.49 2.45 15.32
CA LEU A 46 15.56 1.46 14.77
C LEU A 46 14.61 2.05 13.72
N VAL A 47 14.31 3.34 13.80
CA VAL A 47 13.36 3.99 12.89
C VAL A 47 14.08 4.59 11.66
N LEU A 48 15.21 5.26 11.89
CA LEU A 48 15.88 6.07 10.87
C LEU A 48 17.01 5.32 10.14
N SER A 49 17.60 4.28 10.73
CA SER A 49 18.66 3.50 10.12
C SER A 49 18.10 2.37 9.22
N PRO A 50 18.93 1.75 8.36
CA PRO A 50 18.54 0.57 7.59
C PRO A 50 18.07 -0.61 8.45
N ALA A 51 18.40 -0.63 9.75
CA ALA A 51 17.91 -1.65 10.71
C ALA A 51 16.37 -1.73 10.78
N ARG A 52 15.65 -0.68 10.35
CA ARG A 52 14.18 -0.71 10.22
C ARG A 52 13.66 -1.88 9.37
N TYR A 53 14.38 -2.28 8.32
CA TYR A 53 13.97 -3.41 7.50
C TYR A 53 13.97 -4.74 8.25
N LEU A 54 14.86 -4.89 9.25
CA LEU A 54 14.98 -6.12 10.03
C LEU A 54 13.74 -6.43 10.88
N TRP A 55 12.96 -5.43 11.23
CA TRP A 55 11.74 -5.63 12.00
C TRP A 55 10.47 -5.33 11.21
N LEU A 56 10.49 -4.36 10.29
CA LEU A 56 9.32 -4.03 9.46
C LEU A 56 8.97 -5.15 8.49
N VAL A 57 9.98 -5.71 7.81
CA VAL A 57 9.75 -6.78 6.83
C VAL A 57 9.17 -8.04 7.52
N PRO A 58 9.79 -8.61 8.56
CA PRO A 58 9.19 -9.74 9.27
C PRO A 58 7.81 -9.42 9.87
N LEU A 59 7.62 -8.21 10.40
CA LEU A 59 6.34 -7.80 10.96
C LEU A 59 5.23 -7.78 9.89
N THR A 60 5.52 -7.30 8.69
CA THR A 60 4.56 -7.31 7.57
C THR A 60 4.39 -8.69 6.94
N MET A 61 5.40 -9.56 7.01
CA MET A 61 5.27 -10.96 6.57
C MET A 61 4.19 -11.72 7.35
N LEU A 62 3.99 -11.41 8.62
CA LEU A 62 2.99 -12.11 9.46
C LEU A 62 1.57 -11.99 8.87
N PRO A 63 0.98 -10.81 8.70
CA PRO A 63 -0.33 -10.68 8.07
C PRO A 63 -0.33 -11.08 6.59
N GLN A 64 0.76 -10.82 5.86
CA GLN A 64 0.88 -11.20 4.46
C GLN A 64 0.82 -12.73 4.25
N ALA A 65 1.32 -13.52 5.19
CA ALA A 65 1.28 -14.99 5.13
C ALA A 65 -0.16 -15.56 5.13
N PHE A 66 -1.13 -14.82 5.64
CA PHE A 66 -2.54 -15.20 5.63
C PHE A 66 -3.31 -14.71 4.40
N MET A 67 -2.67 -13.91 3.54
CA MET A 67 -3.27 -13.45 2.30
C MET A 67 -3.20 -14.55 1.25
N GLN A 68 -4.33 -14.78 0.58
CA GLN A 68 -4.46 -15.85 -0.42
C GLN A 68 -4.23 -15.35 -1.85
N GLY A 69 -3.64 -14.17 -2.00
CA GLY A 69 -3.47 -13.49 -3.26
C GLY A 69 -2.75 -14.33 -4.31
N GLY A 70 -3.44 -14.67 -5.40
CA GLY A 70 -2.84 -15.24 -6.60
C GLY A 70 -2.04 -14.21 -7.42
N THR A 71 -1.94 -12.97 -6.95
CA THR A 71 -1.26 -11.85 -7.60
C THR A 71 -0.20 -11.26 -6.68
N PHE A 72 0.77 -10.55 -7.27
CA PHE A 72 1.80 -9.84 -6.51
C PHE A 72 1.20 -8.63 -5.79
N GLY A 73 1.36 -8.58 -4.47
CA GLY A 73 0.89 -7.48 -3.63
C GLY A 73 -0.03 -7.92 -2.49
N PRO A 74 -0.46 -7.00 -1.64
CA PRO A 74 -1.39 -7.29 -0.55
C PRO A 74 -2.82 -7.44 -1.09
N ASP A 75 -3.59 -8.31 -0.42
CA ASP A 75 -5.02 -8.42 -0.66
C ASP A 75 -5.76 -7.14 -0.30
N THR A 76 -6.90 -6.93 -0.94
CA THR A 76 -7.83 -5.84 -0.63
C THR A 76 -9.06 -6.38 0.07
N SER A 77 -9.58 -5.63 1.03
CA SER A 77 -10.83 -5.97 1.70
C SER A 77 -11.97 -5.22 1.03
N ALA A 78 -12.79 -5.93 0.25
CA ALA A 78 -13.97 -5.36 -0.40
C ALA A 78 -15.25 -5.43 0.46
N GLY A 79 -15.17 -6.01 1.67
CA GLY A 79 -16.31 -6.17 2.57
C GLY A 79 -16.55 -4.98 3.49
N LEU A 80 -17.74 -4.92 4.08
CA LEU A 80 -18.10 -3.93 5.12
C LEU A 80 -17.21 -4.07 6.37
N LEU A 81 -16.83 -5.28 6.71
CA LEU A 81 -15.90 -5.56 7.81
C LEU A 81 -14.54 -5.82 7.23
N PRO A 82 -13.52 -5.11 7.69
CA PRO A 82 -12.15 -5.35 7.23
C PRO A 82 -11.70 -6.74 7.66
N ILE A 83 -11.08 -7.45 6.73
CA ILE A 83 -10.46 -8.74 7.02
C ILE A 83 -9.31 -8.51 8.01
N PRO A 84 -9.24 -9.21 9.16
CA PRO A 84 -8.31 -8.86 10.24
C PRO A 84 -6.83 -8.80 9.84
N HIS A 85 -6.36 -9.75 9.02
CA HIS A 85 -4.97 -9.75 8.56
C HIS A 85 -4.67 -8.64 7.55
N VAL A 86 -5.64 -8.28 6.69
CA VAL A 86 -5.51 -7.13 5.77
C VAL A 86 -5.46 -5.83 6.58
N LEU A 87 -6.34 -5.67 7.58
CA LEU A 87 -6.32 -4.52 8.47
C LEU A 87 -4.99 -4.43 9.23
N ALA A 88 -4.50 -5.54 9.78
CA ALA A 88 -3.22 -5.58 10.47
C ALA A 88 -2.05 -5.17 9.57
N TYR A 89 -2.05 -5.62 8.31
CA TYR A 89 -1.04 -5.23 7.32
C TYR A 89 -0.98 -3.71 7.14
N TYR A 90 -2.11 -3.08 6.83
CA TYR A 90 -2.15 -1.63 6.64
C TYR A 90 -1.92 -0.84 7.93
N ALA A 91 -2.34 -1.39 9.09
CA ALA A 91 -2.08 -0.79 10.39
C ALA A 91 -0.58 -0.71 10.73
N ILE A 92 0.25 -1.65 10.24
CA ILE A 92 1.71 -1.60 10.41
C ILE A 92 2.29 -0.39 9.65
N PHE A 93 1.86 -0.12 8.42
CA PHE A 93 2.31 1.04 7.66
C PHE A 93 1.87 2.35 8.31
N PHE A 94 0.61 2.43 8.74
CA PHE A 94 0.10 3.59 9.45
C PHE A 94 0.83 3.82 10.77
N GLY A 95 1.03 2.76 11.56
CA GLY A 95 1.75 2.81 12.83
C GLY A 95 3.20 3.26 12.67
N PHE A 96 3.90 2.74 11.65
CA PHE A 96 5.24 3.23 11.32
C PHE A 96 5.23 4.72 10.95
N GLY A 97 4.27 5.17 10.13
CA GLY A 97 4.12 6.58 9.77
C GLY A 97 3.93 7.48 10.99
N ALA A 98 3.10 7.07 11.95
CA ALA A 98 2.88 7.79 13.19
C ALA A 98 4.16 7.85 14.07
N ILE A 99 4.89 6.73 14.19
CA ILE A 99 6.17 6.68 14.91
C ILE A 99 7.21 7.56 14.22
N TYR A 100 7.28 7.50 12.89
CA TYR A 100 8.20 8.32 12.11
C TYR A 100 7.92 9.82 12.27
N PHE A 101 6.66 10.21 12.21
CA PHE A 101 6.22 11.59 12.40
C PHE A 101 6.59 12.13 13.78
N ALA A 102 6.53 11.30 14.82
CA ALA A 102 6.94 11.69 16.19
C ALA A 102 8.46 11.95 16.33
N HIS A 103 9.27 11.59 15.32
CA HIS A 103 10.71 11.84 15.28
C HIS A 103 11.05 13.09 14.45
N GLU A 104 10.44 14.22 14.74
CA GLU A 104 10.61 15.49 14.04
C GLU A 104 12.07 15.82 13.70
N GLY A 105 12.31 16.34 12.47
CA GLY A 105 13.61 16.81 12.01
C GLY A 105 14.57 15.76 11.45
N SER A 106 14.12 14.50 11.31
CA SER A 106 14.98 13.39 10.85
C SER A 106 14.65 12.88 9.45
N SER A 107 13.91 13.66 8.66
CA SER A 107 13.40 13.29 7.34
C SER A 107 14.49 12.88 6.33
N ASP A 108 15.68 13.46 6.41
CA ASP A 108 16.81 13.15 5.52
C ASP A 108 17.35 11.73 5.70
N ALA A 109 17.29 11.19 6.91
CA ALA A 109 17.93 9.93 7.23
C ALA A 109 17.26 8.72 6.58
N VAL A 110 15.93 8.76 6.42
CA VAL A 110 15.14 7.64 5.89
C VAL A 110 15.35 7.49 4.38
N GLY A 111 15.41 8.61 3.67
CA GLY A 111 15.61 8.65 2.23
C GLY A 111 17.08 8.68 1.76
N LYS A 112 18.07 8.64 2.67
CA LYS A 112 19.51 8.78 2.32
C LYS A 112 19.96 7.81 1.22
N HIS A 113 19.43 6.60 1.18
CA HIS A 113 19.81 5.55 0.23
C HIS A 113 18.73 5.30 -0.83
N TRP A 114 17.90 6.28 -1.17
CA TRP A 114 16.76 6.15 -2.06
C TRP A 114 17.05 5.46 -3.40
N ARG A 115 18.23 5.74 -4.00
CA ARG A 115 18.64 5.13 -5.28
C ARG A 115 18.73 3.61 -5.19
N TRP A 116 19.37 3.10 -4.14
CA TRP A 116 19.51 1.66 -3.91
C TRP A 116 18.18 1.03 -3.51
N GLN A 117 17.38 1.75 -2.73
CA GLN A 117 16.05 1.28 -2.32
C GLN A 117 15.13 1.13 -3.54
N LEU A 118 15.07 2.13 -4.43
CA LEU A 118 14.31 2.05 -5.67
C LEU A 118 14.88 1.02 -6.64
N ALA A 119 16.22 0.98 -6.82
CA ALA A 119 16.84 0.00 -7.69
C ALA A 119 16.56 -1.42 -7.21
N LEU A 120 16.75 -1.71 -5.93
CA LEU A 120 16.46 -3.02 -5.34
C LEU A 120 14.97 -3.36 -5.42
N GLY A 121 14.09 -2.39 -5.15
CA GLY A 121 12.64 -2.56 -5.26
C GLY A 121 12.21 -2.89 -6.70
N LEU A 122 12.58 -2.05 -7.66
CA LEU A 122 12.10 -2.14 -9.04
C LEU A 122 12.81 -3.22 -9.88
N LEU A 123 14.12 -3.43 -9.66
CA LEU A 123 14.91 -4.33 -10.50
C LEU A 123 15.04 -5.72 -9.91
N VAL A 124 14.81 -5.90 -8.61
CA VAL A 124 14.97 -7.19 -7.94
C VAL A 124 13.66 -7.64 -7.29
N ALA A 125 13.17 -6.90 -6.31
CA ALA A 125 12.04 -7.36 -5.50
C ALA A 125 10.75 -7.49 -6.32
N PHE A 126 10.46 -6.52 -7.18
CA PHE A 126 9.27 -6.55 -8.02
C PHE A 126 9.34 -7.67 -9.08
N PRO A 127 10.33 -7.73 -9.98
CA PRO A 127 10.32 -8.74 -11.04
C PRO A 127 10.43 -10.17 -10.52
N LEU A 128 11.26 -10.42 -9.51
CA LEU A 128 11.35 -11.75 -8.91
C LEU A 128 10.09 -12.13 -8.14
N GLY A 129 9.56 -11.23 -7.32
CA GLY A 129 8.34 -11.48 -6.57
C GLY A 129 7.14 -11.68 -7.49
N PHE A 130 7.03 -10.91 -8.57
CA PHE A 130 6.01 -11.06 -9.59
C PHE A 130 6.15 -12.38 -10.35
N ALA A 131 7.37 -12.76 -10.77
CA ALA A 131 7.63 -14.04 -11.44
C ALA A 131 7.25 -15.22 -10.54
N LEU A 132 7.62 -15.18 -9.25
CA LEU A 132 7.25 -16.21 -8.27
C LEU A 132 5.72 -16.31 -8.08
N SER A 133 5.01 -15.19 -8.08
CA SER A 133 3.54 -15.18 -7.99
C SER A 133 2.86 -15.74 -9.24
N LEU A 134 3.50 -15.62 -10.40
CA LEU A 134 3.04 -16.26 -11.66
C LEU A 134 3.43 -17.73 -11.77
N GLY A 135 4.04 -18.30 -10.74
CA GLY A 135 4.39 -19.72 -10.73
C GLY A 135 5.79 -20.05 -11.26
N TRP A 136 6.65 -19.03 -11.47
CA TRP A 136 8.04 -19.30 -11.84
C TRP A 136 8.75 -20.14 -10.77
N SER A 137 9.32 -21.26 -11.17
CA SER A 137 9.92 -22.26 -10.29
C SER A 137 11.45 -22.11 -10.12
N GLY A 138 12.06 -21.20 -10.88
CA GLY A 138 13.52 -20.98 -10.82
C GLY A 138 14.17 -20.94 -12.19
N PRO A 139 15.47 -20.69 -12.27
CA PRO A 139 16.22 -20.75 -13.52
C PRO A 139 16.33 -22.18 -14.06
N ALA A 140 16.54 -22.29 -15.36
CA ALA A 140 16.66 -23.58 -16.02
C ALA A 140 17.72 -24.49 -15.35
N GLY A 141 17.29 -25.70 -14.98
CA GLY A 141 18.14 -26.68 -14.29
C GLY A 141 18.14 -26.59 -12.76
N TYR A 142 17.41 -25.65 -12.17
CA TYR A 142 17.24 -25.55 -10.71
C TYR A 142 15.79 -25.21 -10.38
N GLU A 143 15.07 -26.19 -9.88
CA GLU A 143 13.68 -26.00 -9.44
C GLU A 143 13.62 -25.73 -7.95
N LEU A 144 13.02 -24.59 -7.59
CA LEU A 144 12.71 -24.25 -6.21
C LEU A 144 11.56 -25.14 -5.73
N ASP A 145 11.73 -25.77 -4.59
CA ASP A 145 10.62 -26.44 -3.92
C ASP A 145 9.49 -25.47 -3.56
N SER A 146 8.27 -25.96 -3.43
CA SER A 146 7.08 -25.13 -3.20
C SER A 146 7.17 -24.28 -1.94
N HIS A 147 7.80 -24.78 -0.89
CA HIS A 147 7.97 -24.09 0.39
C HIS A 147 8.95 -22.92 0.27
N THR A 148 10.12 -23.14 -0.32
CA THR A 148 11.11 -22.10 -0.58
C THR A 148 10.56 -21.00 -1.51
N ARG A 149 9.84 -21.40 -2.56
CA ARG A 149 9.18 -20.46 -3.48
C ARG A 149 8.18 -19.58 -2.73
N TRP A 150 7.35 -20.17 -1.88
CA TRP A 150 6.38 -19.42 -1.07
C TRP A 150 7.06 -18.45 -0.10
N GLN A 151 8.11 -18.90 0.61
CA GLN A 151 8.86 -18.06 1.55
C GLN A 151 9.55 -16.89 0.85
N LEU A 152 10.20 -17.13 -0.29
CA LEU A 152 10.84 -16.07 -1.09
C LEU A 152 9.80 -15.09 -1.64
N GLY A 153 8.67 -15.59 -2.13
CA GLY A 153 7.56 -14.76 -2.56
C GLY A 153 7.04 -13.85 -1.45
N LEU A 154 6.81 -14.41 -0.26
CA LEU A 154 6.36 -13.70 0.92
C LEU A 154 7.36 -12.62 1.35
N LEU A 155 8.66 -12.94 1.39
CA LEU A 155 9.72 -12.00 1.72
C LEU A 155 9.77 -10.82 0.74
N LEU A 156 9.77 -11.12 -0.57
CA LEU A 156 9.85 -10.10 -1.61
C LEU A 156 8.60 -9.20 -1.64
N GLN A 157 7.42 -9.79 -1.49
CA GLN A 157 6.16 -9.05 -1.44
C GLN A 157 6.09 -8.14 -0.20
N SER A 158 6.64 -8.56 0.93
CA SER A 158 6.67 -7.75 2.15
C SER A 158 7.77 -6.68 2.13
N ALA A 159 8.92 -6.97 1.51
CA ALA A 159 10.03 -6.02 1.40
C ALA A 159 9.78 -4.92 0.36
N TYR A 160 9.13 -5.24 -0.75
CA TYR A 160 8.90 -4.33 -1.87
C TYR A 160 8.20 -3.03 -1.46
N PRO A 161 7.06 -3.03 -0.74
CA PRO A 161 6.39 -1.80 -0.34
C PRO A 161 7.26 -0.90 0.53
N TRP A 162 8.06 -1.46 1.43
CA TRP A 162 8.98 -0.68 2.26
C TRP A 162 10.13 -0.08 1.45
N LEU A 163 10.71 -0.84 0.52
CA LEU A 163 11.74 -0.34 -0.38
C LEU A 163 11.20 0.82 -1.23
N MET A 164 9.99 0.66 -1.79
CA MET A 164 9.35 1.71 -2.58
C MET A 164 8.99 2.92 -1.73
N THR A 165 8.39 2.73 -0.56
CA THR A 165 8.01 3.84 0.33
C THR A 165 9.22 4.69 0.70
N PHE A 166 10.29 4.09 1.23
CA PHE A 166 11.46 4.84 1.63
C PHE A 166 12.27 5.37 0.44
N GLY A 167 12.31 4.62 -0.65
CA GLY A 167 12.94 5.06 -1.88
C GLY A 167 12.25 6.28 -2.49
N LEU A 168 10.92 6.27 -2.58
CA LEU A 168 10.13 7.40 -3.08
C LEU A 168 10.20 8.60 -2.13
N MET A 169 10.12 8.38 -0.82
CA MET A 169 10.29 9.46 0.14
C MET A 169 11.63 10.19 -0.08
N GLY A 170 12.73 9.45 -0.25
CA GLY A 170 14.03 10.04 -0.51
C GLY A 170 14.14 10.72 -1.88
N LEU A 171 13.51 10.14 -2.91
CA LEU A 171 13.43 10.73 -4.24
C LEU A 171 12.71 12.09 -4.21
N PHE A 172 11.51 12.13 -3.62
CA PHE A 172 10.73 13.36 -3.53
C PHE A 172 11.43 14.41 -2.66
N TRP A 173 12.00 14.01 -1.55
CA TRP A 173 12.80 14.90 -0.71
C TRP A 173 13.97 15.53 -1.48
N ARG A 174 14.61 14.76 -2.35
CA ARG A 174 15.77 15.24 -3.13
C ARG A 174 15.38 16.20 -4.26
N TYR A 175 14.28 15.91 -4.97
CA TYR A 175 13.90 16.64 -6.19
C TYR A 175 12.75 17.64 -6.00
N CYS A 176 12.01 17.52 -4.93
CA CYS A 176 10.88 18.38 -4.60
C CYS A 176 11.04 19.00 -3.18
N PRO A 177 12.19 19.65 -2.87
CA PRO A 177 12.48 20.12 -1.51
C PRO A 177 11.70 21.38 -1.09
N GLY A 178 10.88 21.94 -1.97
CA GLY A 178 10.22 23.23 -1.74
C GLY A 178 8.73 23.12 -1.46
N GLU A 179 8.22 23.97 -0.60
CA GLU A 179 6.80 24.25 -0.48
C GLU A 179 6.34 25.08 -1.68
N SER A 180 5.92 24.41 -2.74
CA SER A 180 5.26 25.05 -3.88
C SER A 180 3.74 25.00 -3.67
N PRO A 181 2.98 26.08 -3.96
CA PRO A 181 1.52 26.04 -3.94
C PRO A 181 0.93 24.94 -4.81
N ALA A 182 1.59 24.61 -5.94
CA ALA A 182 1.19 23.51 -6.81
C ALA A 182 1.39 22.13 -6.15
N ILE A 183 2.53 21.91 -5.49
CA ILE A 183 2.80 20.65 -4.75
C ILE A 183 1.81 20.51 -3.59
N ARG A 184 1.53 21.58 -2.87
CA ARG A 184 0.54 21.58 -1.79
C ARG A 184 -0.85 21.26 -2.33
N TYR A 185 -1.27 21.89 -3.42
CA TYR A 185 -2.54 21.61 -4.07
C TYR A 185 -2.64 20.14 -4.51
N LEU A 186 -1.59 19.58 -5.12
CA LEU A 186 -1.54 18.17 -5.51
C LEU A 186 -1.61 17.24 -4.30
N SER A 187 -0.90 17.57 -3.22
CA SER A 187 -0.94 16.79 -1.97
C SER A 187 -2.33 16.80 -1.36
N ASP A 188 -2.95 17.97 -1.25
CA ASP A 188 -4.31 18.11 -0.70
C ASP A 188 -5.35 17.43 -1.60
N SER A 189 -5.11 17.45 -2.93
CA SER A 189 -5.96 16.77 -3.92
C SER A 189 -5.79 15.26 -3.94
N ALA A 190 -4.64 14.73 -3.50
CA ALA A 190 -4.33 13.30 -3.54
C ALA A 190 -5.35 12.47 -2.76
N TYR A 191 -5.84 12.98 -1.64
CA TYR A 191 -6.88 12.32 -0.85
C TYR A 191 -8.21 12.22 -1.61
N TRP A 192 -8.63 13.32 -2.26
CA TRP A 192 -9.84 13.35 -3.08
C TRP A 192 -9.70 12.47 -4.33
N LEU A 193 -8.51 12.48 -4.93
CA LEU A 193 -8.20 11.61 -6.07
C LEU A 193 -8.30 10.14 -5.66
N TYR A 194 -7.76 9.79 -4.49
CA TYR A 194 -7.85 8.44 -3.94
C TYR A 194 -9.30 8.00 -3.71
N LEU A 195 -10.17 8.87 -3.21
CA LEU A 195 -11.59 8.57 -3.03
C LEU A 195 -12.37 8.50 -4.34
N ALA A 196 -12.00 9.34 -5.31
CA ALA A 196 -12.74 9.49 -6.56
C ALA A 196 -12.29 8.52 -7.67
N HIS A 197 -11.04 8.02 -7.63
CA HIS A 197 -10.48 7.24 -8.74
C HIS A 197 -11.24 5.93 -8.97
N LEU A 198 -11.60 5.18 -7.93
CA LEU A 198 -12.33 3.92 -8.08
C LEU A 198 -13.70 4.09 -8.74
N PRO A 199 -14.59 4.98 -8.27
CA PRO A 199 -15.84 5.26 -8.97
C PRO A 199 -15.63 5.75 -10.41
N LEU A 200 -14.60 6.58 -10.64
CA LEU A 200 -14.30 7.11 -11.96
C LEU A 200 -13.86 6.00 -12.92
N ILE A 201 -12.94 5.15 -12.49
CA ILE A 201 -12.47 3.99 -13.27
C ILE A 201 -13.63 3.07 -13.62
N ILE A 202 -14.51 2.75 -12.68
CA ILE A 202 -15.67 1.88 -12.93
C ILE A 202 -16.60 2.52 -13.97
N VAL A 203 -16.86 3.82 -13.88
CA VAL A 203 -17.69 4.53 -14.87
C VAL A 203 -17.04 4.51 -16.24
N VAL A 204 -15.73 4.79 -16.34
CA VAL A 204 -15.00 4.76 -17.61
C VAL A 204 -14.97 3.34 -18.18
N GLN A 205 -14.72 2.33 -17.37
CA GLN A 205 -14.76 0.93 -17.80
C GLN A 205 -16.14 0.55 -18.36
N TYR A 206 -17.21 0.97 -17.71
CA TYR A 206 -18.57 0.73 -18.18
C TYR A 206 -18.83 1.42 -19.52
N LEU A 207 -18.42 2.67 -19.68
CA LEU A 207 -18.60 3.43 -20.93
C LEU A 207 -17.81 2.85 -22.11
N VAL A 208 -16.60 2.32 -21.85
CA VAL A 208 -15.70 1.78 -22.88
C VAL A 208 -15.92 0.29 -23.14
N ARG A 209 -16.73 -0.37 -22.31
CA ARG A 209 -16.97 -1.82 -22.36
C ARG A 209 -17.33 -2.30 -23.76
N ASP A 210 -18.30 -1.67 -24.40
CA ASP A 210 -18.89 -2.11 -25.67
C ASP A 210 -18.19 -1.50 -26.90
N TRP A 211 -17.13 -0.71 -26.70
CA TRP A 211 -16.38 -0.15 -27.81
C TRP A 211 -15.57 -1.23 -28.53
N PRO A 212 -15.54 -1.25 -29.87
CA PRO A 212 -14.79 -2.24 -30.66
C PRO A 212 -13.28 -1.92 -30.69
N LEU A 213 -12.67 -1.72 -29.51
CA LEU A 213 -11.26 -1.42 -29.36
C LEU A 213 -10.50 -2.62 -28.77
N PRO A 214 -9.26 -2.87 -29.20
CA PRO A 214 -8.43 -3.90 -28.60
C PRO A 214 -8.13 -3.59 -27.13
N ALA A 215 -7.98 -4.66 -26.31
CA ALA A 215 -7.78 -4.58 -24.87
C ALA A 215 -6.65 -3.61 -24.44
N PRO A 216 -5.47 -3.57 -25.10
CA PRO A 216 -4.42 -2.62 -24.73
C PRO A 216 -4.86 -1.16 -24.87
N VAL A 217 -5.62 -0.82 -25.91
CA VAL A 217 -6.11 0.56 -26.11
C VAL A 217 -7.11 0.93 -25.03
N LYS A 218 -8.02 0.02 -24.66
CA LYS A 218 -8.94 0.24 -23.53
C LYS A 218 -8.19 0.47 -22.23
N PHE A 219 -7.11 -0.29 -21.99
CA PHE A 219 -6.28 -0.13 -20.78
C PHE A 219 -5.65 1.26 -20.66
N PHE A 220 -5.21 1.86 -21.76
CA PHE A 220 -4.64 3.22 -21.73
C PHE A 220 -5.69 4.34 -21.70
N LEU A 221 -6.96 4.03 -21.98
CA LEU A 221 -8.08 4.99 -21.90
C LEU A 221 -8.69 5.05 -20.49
N ILE A 222 -8.47 4.05 -19.67
CA ILE A 222 -8.96 3.92 -18.28
C ILE A 222 -7.91 4.41 -17.29
#